data_821c3155f76d074ac6480300ee25d9be
#
_entry.id   821c3155f76d074ac6480300ee25d9be
#
_cell.length_a   1.000
_cell.length_b   1.000
_cell.length_c   1.000
_cell.angle_alpha   90.00
_cell.angle_beta   90.00
_cell.angle_gamma   90.00
#
_symmetry.space_group_name_H-M   'P 1'
#
loop_
_entity.id
_entity.type
_entity.pdbx_description
1 polymer ?
#
loop_
_entity_poly.entity_id
_entity_poly.type
_entity_poly.pdbx_seq_one_letter_code
_entity_poly.pdbx_strand_id
1 'polypeptide(L)'
;LLSIVRGRWPKNSVQYLYSRFNAEIQNSSFSRDIKAYLDGLDASSEGRKARHFVAKDLQGKPLELSGFKGKYVLLDFWGSWCVPCRESSPHLIELFKKYSGKGFTVIGIATEYEQTDEKWRQAIQKDGTGIWHNVLSNPLPGSADPFTKDIARMFGVHIFPTKLLIDPCGLIIGRFK
;
A
#
# COMPACT_ATOMS: atom_id res chain seq x y z
N LEU A 1 -7.34 -17.07 13.55
CA LEU A 1 -6.06 -17.55 13.01
C LEU A 1 -5.85 -17.10 11.55
N LEU A 2 -6.79 -17.37 10.62
CA LEU A 2 -6.66 -17.04 9.20
C LEU A 2 -6.46 -15.53 8.97
N SER A 3 -7.13 -14.65 9.72
CA SER A 3 -6.94 -13.20 9.63
C SER A 3 -5.52 -12.73 10.02
N ILE A 4 -4.81 -13.50 10.83
CA ILE A 4 -3.43 -13.18 11.28
C ILE A 4 -2.42 -13.65 10.23
N VAL A 5 -2.63 -14.81 9.62
CA VAL A 5 -1.64 -15.45 8.73
C VAL A 5 -1.87 -15.19 7.26
N ARG A 6 -3.01 -14.58 6.86
CA ARG A 6 -3.42 -14.41 5.46
C ARG A 6 -2.36 -13.78 4.55
N GLY A 7 -1.60 -12.84 5.07
CA GLY A 7 -0.55 -12.19 4.29
C GLY A 7 0.68 -13.07 4.01
N ARG A 8 0.87 -14.15 4.79
CA ARG A 8 2.00 -15.09 4.66
C ARG A 8 1.64 -16.33 3.83
N TRP A 9 0.35 -16.57 3.62
CA TRP A 9 -0.11 -17.74 2.87
C TRP A 9 -0.38 -17.37 1.41
N PRO A 10 -0.22 -18.32 0.47
CA PRO A 10 -0.63 -18.13 -0.91
C PRO A 10 -2.11 -17.73 -1.00
N LYS A 11 -2.44 -16.80 -1.88
CA LYS A 11 -3.81 -16.31 -2.07
C LYS A 11 -4.82 -17.43 -2.21
N ASN A 12 -4.50 -18.44 -3.04
CA ASN A 12 -5.39 -19.59 -3.30
C ASN A 12 -5.71 -20.38 -2.01
N SER A 13 -4.73 -20.52 -1.10
CA SER A 13 -4.95 -21.19 0.18
C SER A 13 -5.89 -20.40 1.08
N VAL A 14 -5.71 -19.06 1.14
CA VAL A 14 -6.61 -18.19 1.90
C VAL A 14 -8.02 -18.21 1.33
N GLN A 15 -8.14 -18.15 0.01
CA GLN A 15 -9.43 -18.20 -0.71
C GLN A 15 -10.15 -19.53 -0.52
N TYR A 16 -9.42 -20.65 -0.59
CA TYR A 16 -9.98 -21.98 -0.32
C TYR A 16 -10.53 -22.08 1.09
N LEU A 17 -9.74 -21.70 2.11
CA LEU A 17 -10.20 -21.73 3.50
C LEU A 17 -11.39 -20.80 3.75
N TYR A 18 -11.38 -19.60 3.17
CA TYR A 18 -12.49 -18.66 3.25
C TYR A 18 -13.79 -19.24 2.66
N SER A 19 -13.71 -19.96 1.54
CA SER A 19 -14.87 -20.59 0.90
C SER A 19 -15.50 -21.73 1.73
N ARG A 20 -14.76 -22.27 2.71
CA ARG A 20 -15.24 -23.33 3.63
C ARG A 20 -15.97 -22.77 4.86
N PHE A 21 -16.00 -21.49 5.04
CA PHE A 21 -16.73 -20.86 6.14
C PHE A 21 -18.25 -20.98 5.91
N ASN A 22 -18.97 -21.33 6.96
CA ASN A 22 -20.44 -21.26 6.96
C ASN A 22 -20.91 -19.79 6.93
N ALA A 23 -22.21 -19.58 6.70
CA ALA A 23 -22.81 -18.24 6.59
C ALA A 23 -22.61 -17.38 7.84
N GLU A 24 -22.65 -17.98 9.03
CA GLU A 24 -22.42 -17.28 10.29
C GLU A 24 -21.01 -16.71 10.38
N ILE A 25 -19.99 -17.54 10.09
CA ILE A 25 -18.59 -17.11 10.07
C ILE A 25 -18.35 -16.07 8.96
N GLN A 26 -18.92 -16.25 7.77
CA GLN A 26 -18.78 -15.32 6.64
C GLN A 26 -19.31 -13.91 6.97
N ASN A 27 -20.32 -13.81 7.84
CA ASN A 27 -20.89 -12.53 8.29
C ASN A 27 -20.11 -11.88 9.44
N SER A 28 -19.11 -12.56 10.00
CA SER A 28 -18.28 -12.02 11.07
C SER A 28 -17.35 -10.89 10.58
N SER A 29 -16.91 -10.02 11.52
CA SER A 29 -15.92 -8.97 11.22
C SER A 29 -14.59 -9.55 10.69
N PHE A 30 -14.17 -10.71 11.18
CA PHE A 30 -12.96 -11.39 10.72
C PHE A 30 -13.06 -11.84 9.27
N SER A 31 -14.19 -12.37 8.86
CA SER A 31 -14.42 -12.80 7.48
C SER A 31 -14.50 -11.61 6.52
N ARG A 32 -15.12 -10.51 6.94
CA ARG A 32 -15.12 -9.27 6.14
C ARG A 32 -13.70 -8.73 5.93
N ASP A 33 -12.83 -8.79 6.94
CA ASP A 33 -11.43 -8.39 6.82
C ASP A 33 -10.65 -9.30 5.86
N ILE A 34 -10.89 -10.63 5.90
CA ILE A 34 -10.28 -11.58 4.95
C ILE A 34 -10.79 -11.33 3.53
N LYS A 35 -12.10 -11.10 3.37
CA LYS A 35 -12.69 -10.78 2.07
C LYS A 35 -12.09 -9.50 1.49
N ALA A 36 -12.01 -8.43 2.28
CA ALA A 36 -11.40 -7.17 1.86
C ALA A 36 -9.94 -7.36 1.43
N TYR A 37 -9.18 -8.21 2.13
CA TYR A 37 -7.83 -8.58 1.73
C TYR A 37 -7.78 -9.28 0.37
N LEU A 38 -8.63 -10.29 0.16
CA LEU A 38 -8.70 -11.02 -1.11
C LEU A 38 -9.14 -10.10 -2.26
N ASP A 39 -10.17 -9.28 -2.04
CA ASP A 39 -10.64 -8.29 -3.01
C ASP A 39 -9.56 -7.24 -3.34
N GLY A 40 -8.79 -6.84 -2.34
CA GLY A 40 -7.64 -5.93 -2.51
C GLY A 40 -6.51 -6.55 -3.33
N LEU A 41 -6.20 -7.83 -3.10
CA LEU A 41 -5.21 -8.58 -3.89
C LEU A 41 -5.65 -8.71 -5.35
N ASP A 42 -6.93 -9.02 -5.59
CA ASP A 42 -7.48 -9.14 -6.94
C ASP A 42 -7.45 -7.82 -7.68
N ALA A 43 -7.85 -6.74 -7.00
CA ALA A 43 -7.87 -5.41 -7.57
C ALA A 43 -6.46 -4.81 -7.79
N SER A 44 -5.45 -5.34 -7.10
CA SER A 44 -4.04 -4.93 -7.23
C SER A 44 -3.14 -5.97 -7.91
N SER A 45 -3.73 -6.93 -8.62
CA SER A 45 -2.97 -7.88 -9.43
C SER A 45 -2.44 -7.23 -10.71
N GLU A 46 -1.39 -7.81 -11.28
CA GLU A 46 -0.81 -7.37 -12.55
C GLU A 46 -1.86 -7.33 -13.67
N GLY A 47 -1.78 -6.35 -14.53
CA GLY A 47 -2.74 -6.06 -15.60
C GLY A 47 -4.00 -5.32 -15.14
N ARG A 48 -4.22 -5.13 -13.84
CA ARG A 48 -5.35 -4.34 -13.33
C ARG A 48 -5.02 -2.86 -13.28
N LYS A 49 -6.03 -2.04 -13.50
CA LYS A 49 -5.91 -0.60 -13.29
C LYS A 49 -5.79 -0.30 -11.80
N ALA A 50 -4.77 0.46 -11.41
CA ALA A 50 -4.58 0.85 -10.02
C ALA A 50 -5.80 1.64 -9.51
N ARG A 51 -6.26 1.31 -8.30
CA ARG A 51 -7.34 2.04 -7.64
C ARG A 51 -6.91 3.47 -7.36
N HIS A 52 -7.80 4.41 -7.63
CA HIS A 52 -7.57 5.81 -7.29
C HIS A 52 -7.65 6.03 -5.78
N PHE A 53 -6.77 6.88 -5.27
CA PHE A 53 -6.83 7.38 -3.90
C PHE A 53 -6.40 8.85 -3.85
N VAL A 54 -6.85 9.52 -2.80
CA VAL A 54 -6.42 10.87 -2.42
C VAL A 54 -5.90 10.79 -0.99
N ALA A 55 -4.70 11.32 -0.74
CA ALA A 55 -4.09 11.37 0.58
C ALA A 55 -3.47 12.73 0.82
N LYS A 56 -3.10 13.03 2.07
CA LYS A 56 -2.33 14.24 2.39
C LYS A 56 -0.84 13.93 2.36
N ASP A 57 -0.08 14.80 1.70
CA ASP A 57 1.38 14.75 1.71
C ASP A 57 1.98 15.29 3.03
N LEU A 58 3.32 15.34 3.10
CA LEU A 58 4.06 15.86 4.27
C LEU A 58 3.70 17.30 4.63
N GLN A 59 3.24 18.09 3.68
CA GLN A 59 2.81 19.48 3.83
C GLN A 59 1.30 19.62 4.08
N GLY A 60 0.57 18.51 4.17
CA GLY A 60 -0.88 18.46 4.33
C GLY A 60 -1.66 18.76 3.06
N LYS A 61 -1.01 18.87 1.90
CA LYS A 61 -1.64 19.11 0.61
C LYS A 61 -2.22 17.82 0.05
N PRO A 62 -3.36 17.87 -0.67
CA PRO A 62 -3.92 16.69 -1.32
C PRO A 62 -2.96 16.18 -2.41
N LEU A 63 -2.68 14.87 -2.37
CA LEU A 63 -1.95 14.12 -3.36
C LEU A 63 -2.90 13.07 -3.93
N GLU A 64 -3.06 13.07 -5.24
CA GLU A 64 -3.92 12.15 -5.96
C GLU A 64 -3.09 11.25 -6.88
N LEU A 65 -3.36 9.94 -6.87
CA LEU A 65 -2.67 9.02 -7.79
C LEU A 65 -2.90 9.38 -9.26
N SER A 66 -4.07 9.91 -9.59
CA SER A 66 -4.42 10.37 -10.94
C SER A 66 -3.52 11.50 -11.48
N GLY A 67 -2.90 12.30 -10.60
CA GLY A 67 -1.96 13.35 -10.95
C GLY A 67 -0.62 12.83 -11.52
N PHE A 68 -0.39 11.52 -11.47
CA PHE A 68 0.84 10.89 -11.96
C PHE A 68 0.66 10.15 -13.30
N LYS A 69 -0.45 10.36 -14.01
CA LYS A 69 -0.64 9.79 -15.35
C LYS A 69 0.52 10.16 -16.26
N GLY A 70 0.94 9.23 -17.11
CA GLY A 70 2.10 9.40 -18.00
C GLY A 70 3.44 9.08 -17.35
N LYS A 71 3.46 8.70 -16.07
CA LYS A 71 4.68 8.31 -15.35
C LYS A 71 4.61 6.86 -14.88
N TYR A 72 5.77 6.23 -14.74
CA TYR A 72 5.91 5.04 -13.93
C TYR A 72 5.86 5.45 -12.46
N VAL A 73 4.97 4.82 -11.68
CA VAL A 73 4.79 5.12 -10.26
C VAL A 73 5.09 3.86 -9.45
N LEU A 74 6.06 3.94 -8.54
CA LEU A 74 6.28 2.92 -7.53
C LEU A 74 5.51 3.31 -6.27
N LEU A 75 4.47 2.56 -5.92
CA LEU A 75 3.85 2.63 -4.60
C LEU A 75 4.69 1.78 -3.65
N ASP A 76 5.36 2.41 -2.70
CA ASP A 76 6.16 1.75 -1.67
C ASP A 76 5.39 1.74 -0.35
N PHE A 77 4.86 0.57 0.01
CA PHE A 77 4.13 0.39 1.27
C PHE A 77 5.11 0.02 2.39
N TRP A 78 5.18 0.87 3.41
CA TRP A 78 6.15 0.79 4.49
C TRP A 78 5.60 1.28 5.83
N GLY A 79 6.46 1.37 6.85
CA GLY A 79 6.17 2.01 8.13
C GLY A 79 7.45 2.39 8.85
N SER A 80 7.42 3.37 9.73
CA SER A 80 8.58 3.82 10.51
C SER A 80 9.19 2.71 11.37
N TRP A 81 8.36 1.77 11.79
CA TRP A 81 8.68 0.57 12.56
C TRP A 81 9.22 -0.59 11.72
N CYS A 82 9.10 -0.53 10.40
CA CYS A 82 9.47 -1.62 9.50
C CYS A 82 10.97 -1.57 9.16
N VAL A 83 11.79 -2.28 9.91
CA VAL A 83 13.24 -2.32 9.70
C VAL A 83 13.60 -2.73 8.25
N PRO A 84 13.10 -3.85 7.68
CA PRO A 84 13.50 -4.25 6.32
C PRO A 84 13.01 -3.26 5.24
N CYS A 85 11.92 -2.52 5.49
CA CYS A 85 11.50 -1.45 4.58
C CYS A 85 12.55 -0.35 4.52
N ARG A 86 13.03 0.08 5.70
CA ARG A 86 14.00 1.16 5.85
C ARG A 86 15.38 0.78 5.32
N GLU A 87 15.78 -0.48 5.50
CA GLU A 87 17.02 -1.03 4.92
C GLU A 87 17.00 -1.03 3.39
N SER A 88 15.84 -1.10 2.76
CA SER A 88 15.70 -0.99 1.29
C SER A 88 15.74 0.44 0.76
N SER A 89 15.64 1.46 1.61
CA SER A 89 15.57 2.87 1.21
C SER A 89 16.79 3.36 0.40
N PRO A 90 18.05 3.01 0.74
CA PRO A 90 19.20 3.44 -0.06
C PRO A 90 19.10 2.97 -1.52
N HIS A 91 18.69 1.72 -1.76
CA HIS A 91 18.51 1.21 -3.11
C HIS A 91 17.40 1.94 -3.88
N LEU A 92 16.27 2.25 -3.20
CA LEU A 92 15.19 3.03 -3.82
C LEU A 92 15.64 4.46 -4.15
N ILE A 93 16.49 5.08 -3.31
CA ILE A 93 17.05 6.41 -3.56
C ILE A 93 17.92 6.39 -4.83
N GLU A 94 18.74 5.36 -5.02
CA GLU A 94 19.53 5.19 -6.25
C GLU A 94 18.64 5.05 -7.49
N LEU A 95 17.61 4.22 -7.42
CA LEU A 95 16.65 4.05 -8.51
C LEU A 95 15.90 5.37 -8.81
N PHE A 96 15.44 6.07 -7.78
CA PHE A 96 14.78 7.36 -7.95
C PHE A 96 15.69 8.38 -8.63
N LYS A 97 16.92 8.55 -8.15
CA LYS A 97 17.91 9.46 -8.76
C LYS A 97 18.18 9.12 -10.23
N LYS A 98 18.26 7.83 -10.57
CA LYS A 98 18.56 7.35 -11.94
C LYS A 98 17.40 7.55 -12.92
N TYR A 99 16.15 7.44 -12.44
CA TYR A 99 14.99 7.36 -13.32
C TYR A 99 13.96 8.49 -13.17
N SER A 100 14.03 9.35 -12.14
CA SER A 100 13.05 10.43 -11.94
C SER A 100 12.96 11.41 -13.10
N GLY A 101 14.12 11.75 -13.73
CA GLY A 101 14.16 12.56 -14.95
C GLY A 101 13.66 11.83 -16.23
N LYS A 102 13.31 10.53 -16.14
CA LYS A 102 12.84 9.70 -17.25
C LYS A 102 11.35 9.28 -17.06
N GLY A 103 10.59 10.03 -16.28
CA GLY A 103 9.16 9.76 -16.06
C GLY A 103 8.88 8.71 -14.99
N PHE A 104 9.80 8.48 -14.04
CA PHE A 104 9.58 7.61 -12.88
C PHE A 104 9.40 8.43 -11.61
N THR A 105 8.52 7.98 -10.71
CA THR A 105 8.37 8.54 -9.37
C THR A 105 8.06 7.46 -8.33
N VAL A 106 8.24 7.81 -7.05
CA VAL A 106 7.88 6.98 -5.91
C VAL A 106 6.83 7.71 -5.08
N ILE A 107 5.84 6.96 -4.59
CA ILE A 107 4.93 7.40 -3.54
C ILE A 107 5.11 6.44 -2.37
N GLY A 108 5.76 6.91 -1.31
CA GLY A 108 5.88 6.19 -0.05
C GLY A 108 4.55 6.26 0.71
N ILE A 109 3.94 5.12 0.96
CA ILE A 109 2.65 4.98 1.65
C ILE A 109 2.91 4.31 2.99
N ALA A 110 2.95 5.11 4.06
CA ALA A 110 3.26 4.60 5.38
C ALA A 110 2.01 4.19 6.15
N THR A 111 2.08 3.02 6.80
CA THR A 111 1.10 2.57 7.80
C THR A 111 1.72 2.72 9.18
N GLU A 112 1.16 3.63 9.98
CA GLU A 112 1.61 3.85 11.35
C GLU A 112 0.56 3.34 12.34
N TYR A 113 1.02 2.75 13.45
CA TYR A 113 0.14 2.21 14.51
C TYR A 113 -0.25 3.26 15.55
N GLU A 114 0.52 4.32 15.67
CA GLU A 114 0.26 5.43 16.57
C GLU A 114 -0.47 6.56 15.82
N GLN A 115 -1.27 7.32 16.55
CA GLN A 115 -2.05 8.43 15.96
C GLN A 115 -1.18 9.65 15.61
N THR A 116 0.11 9.62 15.94
CA THR A 116 1.04 10.70 15.62
C THR A 116 1.84 10.38 14.36
N ASP A 117 2.00 11.37 13.50
CA ASP A 117 2.83 11.29 12.31
C ASP A 117 4.32 11.61 12.58
N GLU A 118 4.69 11.81 13.84
CA GLU A 118 6.04 12.24 14.23
C GLU A 118 7.11 11.19 13.90
N LYS A 119 6.90 9.93 14.26
CA LYS A 119 7.84 8.85 13.97
C LYS A 119 8.02 8.65 12.46
N TRP A 120 6.94 8.77 11.70
CA TRP A 120 6.97 8.74 10.25
C TRP A 120 7.84 9.87 9.66
N ARG A 121 7.65 11.12 10.13
CA ARG A 121 8.46 12.27 9.70
C ARG A 121 9.93 12.10 10.04
N GLN A 122 10.23 11.66 11.27
CA GLN A 122 11.60 11.38 11.71
C GLN A 122 12.27 10.28 10.87
N ALA A 123 11.54 9.21 10.54
CA ALA A 123 12.05 8.15 9.70
C ALA A 123 12.36 8.65 8.28
N ILE A 124 11.47 9.42 7.65
CA ILE A 124 11.68 10.04 6.33
C ILE A 124 12.95 10.90 6.33
N GLN A 125 13.12 11.75 7.35
CA GLN A 125 14.30 12.61 7.48
C GLN A 125 15.58 11.78 7.65
N LYS A 126 15.56 10.81 8.56
CA LYS A 126 16.71 9.95 8.86
C LYS A 126 17.15 9.12 7.66
N ASP A 127 16.21 8.56 6.90
CA ASP A 127 16.45 7.67 5.79
C ASP A 127 16.65 8.41 4.46
N GLY A 128 16.47 9.75 4.45
CA GLY A 128 16.64 10.59 3.26
C GLY A 128 15.57 10.39 2.18
N THR A 129 14.41 9.82 2.56
CA THR A 129 13.31 9.50 1.62
C THR A 129 12.34 10.66 1.35
N GLY A 130 12.64 11.84 1.86
CA GLY A 130 11.91 13.08 1.57
C GLY A 130 12.06 13.62 0.14
N ILE A 131 12.88 12.96 -0.70
CA ILE A 131 13.11 13.32 -2.10
C ILE A 131 11.97 12.92 -3.04
N TRP A 132 11.02 12.11 -2.58
CA TRP A 132 9.81 11.71 -3.30
C TRP A 132 8.54 12.00 -2.49
N HIS A 133 7.39 11.64 -3.03
CA HIS A 133 6.09 11.87 -2.39
C HIS A 133 5.87 10.88 -1.25
N ASN A 134 5.50 11.38 -0.07
CA ASN A 134 5.21 10.58 1.11
C ASN A 134 3.82 10.90 1.64
N VAL A 135 3.03 9.86 1.90
CA VAL A 135 1.67 9.96 2.45
C VAL A 135 1.46 8.90 3.55
N LEU A 136 0.50 9.16 4.43
CA LEU A 136 0.00 8.16 5.37
C LEU A 136 -1.13 7.35 4.75
N SER A 137 -1.16 6.06 5.04
CA SER A 137 -2.21 5.12 4.63
C SER A 137 -3.50 5.26 5.46
N ASN A 138 -3.64 6.33 6.22
CA ASN A 138 -4.75 6.56 7.14
C ASN A 138 -6.12 6.53 6.46
N PRO A 139 -7.22 6.41 7.25
CA PRO A 139 -8.56 6.34 6.70
C PRO A 139 -8.82 7.45 5.70
N LEU A 140 -9.21 7.07 4.50
CA LEU A 140 -9.57 8.01 3.44
C LEU A 140 -10.77 8.85 3.89
N PRO A 141 -10.76 10.17 3.69
CA PRO A 141 -11.90 11.02 4.01
C PRO A 141 -13.17 10.50 3.33
N GLY A 142 -14.26 10.35 4.10
CA GLY A 142 -15.56 9.89 3.57
C GLY A 142 -15.71 8.38 3.40
N SER A 143 -14.72 7.56 3.72
CA SER A 143 -14.88 6.09 3.71
C SER A 143 -15.76 5.64 4.88
N ALA A 144 -16.96 5.14 4.58
CA ALA A 144 -17.88 4.56 5.56
C ALA A 144 -17.50 3.13 5.97
N ASP A 145 -16.69 2.44 5.15
CA ASP A 145 -16.29 1.04 5.38
C ASP A 145 -14.95 0.97 6.12
N PRO A 146 -14.94 0.38 7.35
CA PRO A 146 -13.72 0.22 8.12
C PRO A 146 -12.65 -0.65 7.44
N PHE A 147 -13.01 -1.47 6.44
CA PHE A 147 -12.09 -2.38 5.76
C PHE A 147 -11.44 -1.78 4.52
N THR A 148 -12.00 -0.71 3.97
CA THR A 148 -11.43 0.05 2.86
C THR A 148 -10.87 1.40 3.31
N LYS A 149 -10.75 1.60 4.63
CA LYS A 149 -10.40 2.89 5.24
C LYS A 149 -8.98 3.37 4.97
N ASP A 150 -8.09 2.49 4.58
CA ASP A 150 -6.71 2.86 4.32
C ASP A 150 -6.21 2.36 2.95
N ILE A 151 -5.20 3.05 2.43
CA ILE A 151 -4.66 2.76 1.10
C ILE A 151 -4.02 1.36 1.06
N ALA A 152 -3.34 0.93 2.12
CA ALA A 152 -2.71 -0.38 2.16
C ALA A 152 -3.77 -1.49 2.04
N ARG A 153 -4.88 -1.40 2.77
CA ARG A 153 -6.00 -2.35 2.67
C ARG A 153 -6.66 -2.34 1.30
N MET A 154 -6.83 -1.15 0.70
CA MET A 154 -7.38 -1.00 -0.65
C MET A 154 -6.59 -1.81 -1.68
N PHE A 155 -5.27 -1.91 -1.52
CA PHE A 155 -4.37 -2.68 -2.38
C PHE A 155 -4.04 -4.08 -1.84
N GLY A 156 -4.75 -4.58 -0.82
CA GLY A 156 -4.51 -5.89 -0.22
C GLY A 156 -3.10 -6.03 0.38
N VAL A 157 -2.56 -4.95 0.94
CA VAL A 157 -1.25 -4.96 1.57
C VAL A 157 -1.41 -5.19 3.07
N HIS A 158 -0.83 -6.30 3.57
CA HIS A 158 -0.82 -6.72 4.96
C HIS A 158 0.56 -7.19 5.42
N ILE A 159 1.54 -7.22 4.50
CA ILE A 159 2.94 -7.53 4.79
C ILE A 159 3.79 -6.39 4.26
N PHE A 160 4.77 -6.00 5.04
CA PHE A 160 5.71 -4.95 4.71
C PHE A 160 7.15 -5.51 4.67
N PRO A 161 7.97 -5.05 3.72
CA PRO A 161 7.62 -4.15 2.62
C PRO A 161 6.75 -4.82 1.56
N THR A 162 5.91 -4.04 0.88
CA THR A 162 5.25 -4.42 -0.38
C THR A 162 5.36 -3.24 -1.34
N LYS A 163 5.72 -3.51 -2.59
CA LYS A 163 5.85 -2.49 -3.63
C LYS A 163 4.97 -2.84 -4.82
N LEU A 164 4.30 -1.85 -5.40
CA LEU A 164 3.53 -1.99 -6.64
C LEU A 164 4.09 -1.04 -7.68
N LEU A 165 4.44 -1.55 -8.84
CA LEU A 165 4.84 -0.73 -9.98
C LEU A 165 3.67 -0.52 -10.92
N ILE A 166 3.39 0.74 -11.21
CA ILE A 166 2.30 1.19 -12.08
C ILE A 166 2.92 1.82 -13.32
N ASP A 167 2.39 1.48 -14.50
CA ASP A 167 2.82 2.03 -15.78
C ASP A 167 2.19 3.41 -16.08
N PRO A 168 2.62 4.11 -17.14
CA PRO A 168 2.06 5.41 -17.52
C PRO A 168 0.56 5.40 -17.86
N CYS A 169 -0.02 4.25 -18.19
CA CYS A 169 -1.45 4.06 -18.45
C CYS A 169 -2.25 3.82 -17.16
N GLY A 170 -1.57 3.66 -16.03
CA GLY A 170 -2.18 3.38 -14.72
C GLY A 170 -2.44 1.89 -14.46
N LEU A 171 -1.80 0.99 -15.23
CA LEU A 171 -1.87 -0.45 -15.00
C LEU A 171 -0.77 -0.91 -14.03
N ILE A 172 -1.12 -1.81 -13.13
CA ILE A 172 -0.15 -2.45 -12.25
C ILE A 172 0.63 -3.48 -13.08
N ILE A 173 1.94 -3.31 -13.16
CA ILE A 173 2.85 -4.16 -13.95
C ILE A 173 3.83 -4.96 -13.10
N GLY A 174 3.75 -4.84 -11.78
CA GLY A 174 4.56 -5.65 -10.87
C GLY A 174 4.15 -5.47 -9.42
N ARG A 175 4.27 -6.56 -8.65
CA ARG A 175 4.10 -6.61 -7.20
C ARG A 175 5.29 -7.33 -6.57
N PHE A 176 6.01 -6.63 -5.67
CA PHE A 176 7.24 -7.10 -5.04
C PHE A 176 7.10 -7.08 -3.51
N LYS A 177 7.85 -7.97 -2.86
CA LYS A 177 7.98 -8.06 -1.40
C LYS A 177 9.44 -7.93 -1.01
#